data_716fd369f437e2aaf87990fa7318bac4
#
_entry.id   716fd369f437e2aaf87990fa7318bac4
#
_cell.length_a   1.000
_cell.length_b   1.000
_cell.length_c   1.000
_cell.angle_alpha   90.00
_cell.angle_beta   90.00
_cell.angle_gamma   90.00
#
_symmetry.space_group_name_H-M   'P 1'
#
loop_
_entity.id
_entity.type
_entity.pdbx_description
1 polymer ?
#
loop_
_entity_poly.entity_id
_entity_poly.type
_entity_poly.pdbx_seq_one_letter_code
_entity_poly.pdbx_strand_id
1 'polypeptide(L)'
;MIKAILLAAGQSKRLKSENKLIKKFKNKALINHSLQALFKSKVDKIVIVLGYQNKEVRKVIKKNKKNIFVLNKNFKLGMSSSINTGLKKISKKDKGFIIVQSDMPFIKASDINKIYNSI
;
A
#
# COMPACT_ATOMS: atom_id res chain seq x y z
N MET A 1 17.26 -6.12 1.14
CA MET A 1 16.25 -5.25 0.50
C MET A 1 15.56 -4.34 1.52
N ILE A 2 15.04 -3.23 1.05
CA ILE A 2 14.11 -2.41 1.81
C ILE A 2 12.77 -2.46 1.10
N LYS A 3 11.73 -2.92 1.79
CA LYS A 3 10.40 -3.10 1.22
C LYS A 3 9.44 -2.07 1.79
N ALA A 4 8.47 -1.63 0.98
CA ALA A 4 7.36 -0.83 1.46
C ALA A 4 6.17 -1.75 1.74
N ILE A 5 5.42 -1.44 2.78
CA ILE A 5 4.15 -2.10 3.07
C ILE A 5 3.07 -1.06 2.82
N LEU A 6 2.26 -1.28 1.79
CA LEU A 6 1.15 -0.39 1.45
C LEU A 6 -0.13 -0.95 2.03
N LEU A 7 -0.74 -0.20 2.94
CA LEU A 7 -1.96 -0.62 3.63
C LEU A 7 -3.19 -0.24 2.80
N ALA A 8 -3.85 -1.24 2.24
CA ALA A 8 -5.02 -1.06 1.37
C ALA A 8 -6.19 -1.98 1.74
N ALA A 9 -6.22 -2.42 3.01
CA ALA A 9 -7.22 -3.40 3.47
C ALA A 9 -8.40 -2.78 4.22
N GLY A 10 -8.32 -1.50 4.60
CA GLY A 10 -9.30 -0.88 5.47
C GLY A 10 -10.63 -0.54 4.80
N GLN A 11 -11.67 -0.45 5.61
CA GLN A 11 -12.98 0.03 5.17
C GLN A 11 -13.05 1.55 5.25
N SER A 12 -13.62 2.18 4.21
CA SER A 12 -13.94 3.60 4.23
C SER A 12 -15.26 3.81 4.95
N LYS A 13 -15.22 3.93 6.27
CA LYS A 13 -16.44 4.06 7.09
C LYS A 13 -17.26 5.32 6.77
N ARG A 14 -16.61 6.36 6.21
CA ARG A 14 -17.28 7.63 5.90
C ARG A 14 -18.06 7.61 4.60
N LEU A 15 -17.76 6.66 3.71
CA LEU A 15 -18.40 6.56 2.39
C LEU A 15 -19.16 5.26 2.29
N LYS A 16 -20.19 5.14 3.10
CA LYS A 16 -21.04 3.97 3.31
C LYS A 16 -20.87 2.75 2.39
N SER A 17 -20.99 2.89 1.09
CA SER A 17 -20.94 1.79 0.13
C SER A 17 -19.78 1.89 -0.84
N GLU A 18 -18.95 2.92 -0.73
CA GLU A 18 -17.89 3.17 -1.70
C GLU A 18 -16.52 3.03 -1.09
N ASN A 19 -15.65 2.33 -1.80
CA ASN A 19 -14.23 2.25 -1.41
C ASN A 19 -13.50 3.43 -2.03
N LYS A 20 -13.05 4.39 -1.19
CA LYS A 20 -12.40 5.58 -1.71
C LYS A 20 -11.09 5.30 -2.45
N LEU A 21 -10.44 4.16 -2.19
CA LEU A 21 -9.21 3.79 -2.87
C LEU A 21 -9.40 3.57 -4.37
N ILE A 22 -10.61 3.16 -4.77
CA ILE A 22 -10.98 2.90 -6.16
C ILE A 22 -11.39 4.19 -6.86
N LYS A 23 -11.88 5.18 -6.12
CA LYS A 23 -12.38 6.43 -6.69
C LYS A 23 -11.27 7.20 -7.38
N LYS A 24 -11.62 7.80 -8.50
CA LYS A 24 -10.66 8.64 -9.24
C LYS A 24 -10.41 9.96 -8.53
N PHE A 25 -9.15 10.31 -8.40
CA PHE A 25 -8.68 11.60 -7.96
C PHE A 25 -7.64 12.06 -8.99
N LYS A 26 -7.86 13.19 -9.63
CA LYS A 26 -6.99 13.71 -10.70
C LYS A 26 -6.70 12.61 -11.75
N ASN A 27 -7.77 12.03 -12.29
CA ASN A 27 -7.76 11.07 -13.42
C ASN A 27 -7.20 9.68 -13.15
N LYS A 28 -6.88 9.32 -11.90
CA LYS A 28 -6.50 7.95 -11.58
C LYS A 28 -7.06 7.56 -10.22
N ALA A 29 -7.26 6.26 -10.00
CA ALA A 29 -7.73 5.75 -8.72
C ALA A 29 -6.83 6.24 -7.58
N LEU A 30 -7.42 6.61 -6.44
CA LEU A 30 -6.69 7.21 -5.33
C LEU A 30 -5.47 6.38 -4.92
N ILE A 31 -5.61 5.06 -4.84
CA ILE A 31 -4.50 4.17 -4.47
C ILE A 31 -3.29 4.28 -5.41
N ASN A 32 -3.53 4.56 -6.68
CA ASN A 32 -2.45 4.65 -7.68
C ASN A 32 -1.57 5.88 -7.50
N HIS A 33 -2.03 6.90 -6.78
CA HIS A 33 -1.18 8.05 -6.44
C HIS A 33 -0.05 7.64 -5.49
N SER A 34 -0.38 6.91 -4.43
CA SER A 34 0.63 6.38 -3.50
C SER A 34 1.54 5.36 -4.19
N LEU A 35 0.95 4.49 -5.01
CA LEU A 35 1.73 3.49 -5.74
C LEU A 35 2.70 4.11 -6.72
N GLN A 36 2.30 5.15 -7.44
CA GLN A 36 3.19 5.82 -8.39
C GLN A 36 4.42 6.39 -7.67
N ALA A 37 4.23 6.99 -6.50
CA ALA A 37 5.35 7.48 -5.70
C ALA A 37 6.27 6.33 -5.30
N LEU A 38 5.70 5.20 -4.90
CA LEU A 38 6.49 4.01 -4.54
C LEU A 38 7.22 3.41 -5.73
N PHE A 39 6.59 3.36 -6.91
CA PHE A 39 7.24 2.84 -8.12
C PHE A 39 8.47 3.65 -8.50
N LYS A 40 8.43 4.96 -8.29
CA LYS A 40 9.53 5.88 -8.61
C LYS A 40 10.57 5.97 -7.49
N SER A 41 10.26 5.45 -6.31
CA SER A 41 11.17 5.50 -5.16
C SER A 41 12.23 4.41 -5.23
N LYS A 42 13.17 4.46 -4.28
CA LYS A 42 14.27 3.47 -4.17
C LYS A 42 13.84 2.13 -3.58
N VAL A 43 12.62 2.00 -3.07
CA VAL A 43 12.20 0.72 -2.46
C VAL A 43 12.29 -0.43 -3.47
N ASP A 44 12.69 -1.59 -2.98
CA ASP A 44 12.93 -2.76 -3.84
C ASP A 44 11.64 -3.48 -4.20
N LYS A 45 10.73 -3.61 -3.24
CA LYS A 45 9.44 -4.29 -3.41
C LYS A 45 8.37 -3.56 -2.63
N ILE A 46 7.12 -3.74 -3.06
CA ILE A 46 5.94 -3.15 -2.42
C ILE A 46 5.00 -4.27 -2.04
N VAL A 47 4.83 -4.47 -0.73
CA VAL A 47 3.87 -5.45 -0.20
C VAL A 47 2.53 -4.74 -0.07
N ILE A 48 1.59 -5.07 -0.94
CA ILE A 48 0.26 -4.46 -0.97
C ILE A 48 -0.69 -5.33 -0.17
N VAL A 49 -1.13 -4.82 0.99
CA VAL A 49 -2.03 -5.55 1.88
C VAL A 49 -3.46 -5.21 1.51
N LEU A 50 -4.17 -6.19 0.95
CA LEU A 50 -5.57 -6.07 0.54
C LEU A 50 -6.47 -6.69 1.61
N GLY A 51 -7.74 -6.28 1.62
CA GLY A 51 -8.73 -6.82 2.54
C GLY A 51 -10.13 -6.47 2.06
N TYR A 52 -10.72 -5.41 2.58
CA TYR A 52 -12.05 -4.96 2.17
C TYR A 52 -12.09 -4.73 0.67
N GLN A 53 -13.04 -5.39 -0.02
CA GLN A 53 -13.19 -5.33 -1.47
C GLN A 53 -11.87 -5.60 -2.22
N ASN A 54 -11.16 -6.64 -1.81
CA ASN A 54 -9.83 -6.93 -2.35
C ASN A 54 -9.81 -7.09 -3.87
N LYS A 55 -10.83 -7.72 -4.45
CA LYS A 55 -10.90 -7.93 -5.90
C LYS A 55 -11.04 -6.61 -6.65
N GLU A 56 -11.92 -5.73 -6.17
CA GLU A 56 -12.18 -4.43 -6.78
C GLU A 56 -10.95 -3.53 -6.67
N VAL A 57 -10.30 -3.51 -5.51
CA VAL A 57 -9.08 -2.72 -5.32
C VAL A 57 -7.97 -3.23 -6.22
N ARG A 58 -7.78 -4.55 -6.25
CA ARG A 58 -6.71 -5.15 -7.07
C ARG A 58 -6.87 -4.85 -8.55
N LYS A 59 -8.11 -4.78 -9.05
CA LYS A 59 -8.38 -4.49 -10.46
C LYS A 59 -7.87 -3.12 -10.90
N VAL A 60 -7.93 -2.12 -10.02
CA VAL A 60 -7.51 -0.76 -10.37
C VAL A 60 -6.02 -0.52 -10.17
N ILE A 61 -5.33 -1.42 -9.48
CA ILE A 61 -3.89 -1.26 -9.20
C ILE A 61 -3.09 -1.46 -10.48
N LYS A 62 -2.24 -0.47 -10.77
CA LYS A 62 -1.34 -0.54 -11.93
C LYS A 62 -0.32 -1.65 -11.75
N LYS A 63 -0.16 -2.48 -12.78
CA LYS A 63 0.80 -3.58 -12.77
C LYS A 63 2.23 -3.06 -12.67
N ASN A 64 3.03 -3.68 -11.80
CA ASN A 64 4.45 -3.34 -11.66
C ASN A 64 5.17 -4.54 -11.05
N LYS A 65 6.38 -4.79 -11.49
CA LYS A 65 7.18 -5.93 -11.02
C LYS A 65 7.55 -5.85 -9.54
N LYS A 66 7.46 -4.66 -8.93
CA LYS A 66 7.72 -4.48 -7.50
C LYS A 66 6.57 -5.00 -6.63
N ASN A 67 5.38 -5.16 -7.18
CA ASN A 67 4.18 -5.50 -6.41
C ASN A 67 4.18 -6.93 -5.89
N ILE A 68 3.89 -7.06 -4.60
CA ILE A 68 3.63 -8.34 -3.93
C ILE A 68 2.28 -8.20 -3.24
N PHE A 69 1.29 -9.00 -3.66
CA PHE A 69 -0.04 -8.92 -3.06
C PHE A 69 -0.18 -9.89 -1.88
N VAL A 70 -0.76 -9.43 -0.78
CA VAL A 70 -1.15 -10.28 0.34
C VAL A 70 -2.56 -9.91 0.77
N LEU A 71 -3.31 -10.89 1.26
CA LEU A 71 -4.70 -10.70 1.68
C LEU A 71 -4.78 -10.76 3.20
N ASN A 72 -5.32 -9.71 3.82
CA ASN A 72 -5.68 -9.71 5.23
C ASN A 72 -7.16 -10.11 5.36
N LYS A 73 -7.42 -11.36 5.69
CA LYS A 73 -8.79 -11.86 5.89
C LYS A 73 -9.44 -11.25 7.13
N ASN A 74 -8.65 -10.75 8.05
CA ASN A 74 -9.11 -10.18 9.31
C ASN A 74 -9.05 -8.64 9.28
N PHE A 75 -9.30 -8.02 8.13
CA PHE A 75 -9.19 -6.58 7.97
C PHE A 75 -10.09 -5.79 8.94
N LYS A 76 -11.20 -6.39 9.39
CA LYS A 76 -12.10 -5.75 10.36
C LYS A 76 -11.45 -5.51 11.72
N LEU A 77 -10.37 -6.23 12.02
CA LEU A 77 -9.63 -6.05 13.27
C LEU A 77 -8.76 -4.78 13.27
N GLY A 78 -8.72 -4.06 12.17
CA GLY A 78 -8.06 -2.77 12.10
C GLY A 78 -6.67 -2.79 11.52
N MET A 79 -6.01 -1.63 11.57
CA MET A 79 -4.73 -1.39 10.92
C MET A 79 -3.62 -2.32 11.43
N SER A 80 -3.58 -2.64 12.72
CA SER A 80 -2.54 -3.49 13.26
C SER A 80 -2.56 -4.89 12.65
N SER A 81 -3.76 -5.43 12.34
CA SER A 81 -3.84 -6.74 11.67
C SER A 81 -3.29 -6.69 10.26
N SER A 82 -3.50 -5.57 9.56
CA SER A 82 -2.96 -5.37 8.21
C SER A 82 -1.44 -5.22 8.22
N ILE A 83 -0.90 -4.49 9.19
CA ILE A 83 0.56 -4.36 9.37
C ILE A 83 1.16 -5.74 9.62
N ASN A 84 0.57 -6.51 10.53
CA ASN A 84 1.06 -7.87 10.84
C ASN A 84 1.02 -8.78 9.61
N THR A 85 -0.02 -8.67 8.79
CA THR A 85 -0.13 -9.43 7.54
C THR A 85 0.99 -9.06 6.58
N GLY A 86 1.27 -7.77 6.42
CA GLY A 86 2.36 -7.29 5.57
C GLY A 86 3.72 -7.72 6.07
N LEU A 87 3.93 -7.71 7.39
CA LEU A 87 5.21 -8.10 8.00
C LEU A 87 5.60 -9.54 7.71
N LYS A 88 4.64 -10.41 7.39
CA LYS A 88 4.95 -11.80 7.00
C LYS A 88 5.79 -11.88 5.73
N LYS A 89 5.79 -10.84 4.91
CA LYS A 89 6.60 -10.77 3.69
C LYS A 89 7.94 -10.07 3.89
N ILE A 90 8.23 -9.63 5.11
CA ILE A 90 9.52 -9.03 5.46
C ILE A 90 10.39 -10.13 6.08
N SER A 91 11.58 -10.32 5.55
CA SER A 91 12.50 -11.34 6.03
C SER A 91 13.61 -10.71 6.89
N LYS A 92 14.34 -11.56 7.62
CA LYS A 92 15.51 -11.11 8.40
C LYS A 92 16.63 -10.55 7.53
N LYS A 93 16.62 -10.89 6.23
CA LYS A 93 17.60 -10.40 5.26
C LYS A 93 17.30 -8.98 4.80
N ASP A 94 16.07 -8.50 5.01
CA ASP A 94 15.71 -7.13 4.66
C ASP A 94 16.31 -6.16 5.67
N LYS A 95 16.87 -5.06 5.19
CA LYS A 95 17.46 -4.02 6.06
C LYS A 95 16.38 -3.30 6.86
N GLY A 96 15.17 -3.22 6.33
CA GLY A 96 14.09 -2.52 6.99
C GLY A 96 12.86 -2.48 6.08
N PHE A 97 11.84 -1.78 6.55
CA PHE A 97 10.61 -1.60 5.79
C PHE A 97 10.01 -0.23 6.08
N ILE A 98 9.18 0.23 5.17
CA ILE A 98 8.49 1.51 5.26
C ILE A 98 6.99 1.24 5.16
N ILE A 99 6.20 1.74 6.11
CA ILE A 99 4.74 1.60 6.08
C ILE A 99 4.14 2.84 5.43
N VAL A 100 3.32 2.63 4.40
CA VAL A 100 2.66 3.70 3.65
C VAL A 100 1.16 3.43 3.61
N GLN A 101 0.37 4.47 3.86
CA GLN A 101 -1.08 4.38 3.69
C GLN A 101 -1.43 4.66 2.24
N SER A 102 -2.46 3.96 1.74
CA SER A 102 -2.83 4.01 0.33
C SER A 102 -3.65 5.23 -0.07
N ASP A 103 -4.11 6.03 0.89
CA ASP A 103 -4.94 7.21 0.64
C ASP A 103 -4.15 8.52 0.74
N MET A 104 -2.92 8.52 0.26
CA MET A 104 -2.03 9.68 0.31
C MET A 104 -1.71 10.18 -1.11
N PRO A 105 -2.62 10.97 -1.72
CA PRO A 105 -2.47 11.35 -3.13
C PRO A 105 -1.34 12.34 -3.41
N PHE A 106 -0.81 13.00 -2.38
CA PHE A 106 0.23 14.02 -2.54
C PHE A 106 1.62 13.55 -2.11
N ILE A 107 1.76 12.29 -1.71
CA ILE A 107 3.08 11.76 -1.35
C ILE A 107 3.96 11.66 -2.60
N LYS A 108 5.24 12.00 -2.45
CA LYS A 108 6.20 11.98 -3.55
C LYS A 108 7.26 10.91 -3.33
N ALA A 109 7.87 10.46 -4.44
CA ALA A 109 9.00 9.54 -4.35
C ALA A 109 10.13 10.10 -3.49
N SER A 110 10.36 11.42 -3.53
CA SER A 110 11.37 12.06 -2.69
C SER A 110 11.09 11.93 -1.20
N ASP A 111 9.81 11.94 -0.80
CA ASP A 111 9.43 11.75 0.60
C ASP A 111 9.78 10.33 1.06
N ILE A 112 9.48 9.35 0.23
CA ILE A 112 9.78 7.95 0.50
C ILE A 112 11.29 7.73 0.54
N ASN A 113 12.02 8.34 -0.38
CA ASN A 113 13.48 8.22 -0.45
C ASN A 113 14.18 8.81 0.79
N LYS A 114 13.62 9.87 1.39
CA LYS A 114 14.14 10.40 2.65
C LYS A 114 14.09 9.37 3.77
N ILE A 115 12.96 8.66 3.87
CA ILE A 115 12.81 7.60 4.85
C ILE A 115 13.75 6.43 4.51
N TYR A 116 13.80 6.05 3.24
CA TYR A 116 14.68 5.00 2.74
C TYR A 116 16.14 5.26 3.13
N ASN A 117 16.60 6.49 2.92
CA ASN A 117 17.98 6.87 3.19
C ASN A 117 18.32 6.88 4.70
N SER A 118 17.33 6.94 5.58
CA SER A 118 17.54 6.94 7.02
C SER A 118 17.54 5.55 7.66
N ILE A 119 17.26 4.52 6.86
CA ILE A 119 17.24 3.14 7.35
C ILE A 119 18.65 2.53 7.42
#